data_72614e34c7826b6bb92aed5879680cd7
#
_entry.id   72614e34c7826b6bb92aed5879680cd7
#
_cell.length_a   1.000
_cell.length_b   1.000
_cell.length_c   1.000
_cell.angle_alpha   90.00
_cell.angle_beta   90.00
_cell.angle_gamma   90.00
#
_symmetry.space_group_name_H-M   'P 1'
#
loop_
_entity.id
_entity.type
_entity.pdbx_description
1 polymer ?
#
loop_
_entity_poly.entity_id
_entity_poly.type
_entity_poly.pdbx_seq_one_letter_code
_entity_poly.pdbx_strand_id
1 'polypeptide(L)'
;MLRPGTFALTALLAALTAVGPLTTDMYLPSLPDIAQRLGASTAQTQLTISSYLIGFAVGQIVYGPVSDRHGRKPVLLAAVVLYCAATLACALATSIEMLIIARAGQALGGSGGIVLARAIVRDLYSGARAGRELSLIGAVMALAPVFAPLVGGVLQTGFGWRSVFFTLLGGGLIGAAIVWPLMPETLNQ
;
A
#
# COMPACT_ATOMS: atom_id res chain seq x y z
N MET A 1 8.49 3.28 21.49
CA MET A 1 8.90 2.31 20.46
C MET A 1 8.14 1.01 20.67
N LEU A 2 7.62 0.44 19.58
CA LEU A 2 6.95 -0.85 19.62
C LEU A 2 7.98 -1.96 19.90
N ARG A 3 7.70 -2.78 20.93
CA ARG A 3 8.61 -3.87 21.30
C ARG A 3 8.38 -5.09 20.40
N PRO A 4 9.44 -5.82 20.01
CA PRO A 4 9.28 -7.12 19.34
C PRO A 4 8.37 -8.05 20.15
N GLY A 5 7.44 -8.72 19.48
CA GLY A 5 6.49 -9.64 20.13
C GLY A 5 5.23 -9.01 20.70
N THR A 6 4.99 -7.73 20.49
CA THR A 6 3.72 -7.09 20.84
C THR A 6 2.71 -7.24 19.70
N PHE A 7 1.44 -7.46 20.07
CA PHE A 7 0.32 -7.45 19.09
C PHE A 7 0.27 -6.18 18.27
N ALA A 8 0.65 -5.05 18.86
CA ALA A 8 0.65 -3.76 18.16
C ALA A 8 1.65 -3.71 16.98
N LEU A 9 2.84 -4.33 17.11
CA LEU A 9 3.80 -4.42 16.00
C LEU A 9 3.26 -5.32 14.88
N THR A 10 2.74 -6.50 15.23
CA THR A 10 2.12 -7.41 14.25
C THR A 10 0.95 -6.75 13.52
N ALA A 11 0.08 -6.04 14.24
CA ALA A 11 -1.04 -5.32 13.65
C ALA A 11 -0.58 -4.21 12.70
N LEU A 12 0.47 -3.47 13.06
CA LEU A 12 1.06 -2.45 12.18
C LEU A 12 1.62 -3.07 10.90
N LEU A 13 2.41 -4.14 11.02
CA LEU A 13 2.98 -4.82 9.87
C LEU A 13 1.90 -5.42 8.97
N ALA A 14 0.85 -5.98 9.55
CA ALA A 14 -0.30 -6.48 8.80
C ALA A 14 -1.05 -5.35 8.08
N ALA A 15 -1.28 -4.22 8.73
CA ALA A 15 -1.92 -3.05 8.13
C ALA A 15 -1.10 -2.50 6.95
N LEU A 16 0.22 -2.36 7.11
CA LEU A 16 1.12 -1.93 6.04
C LEU A 16 1.09 -2.89 4.84
N THR A 17 0.97 -4.18 5.10
CA THR A 17 0.90 -5.21 4.06
C THR A 17 -0.45 -5.18 3.32
N ALA A 18 -1.54 -4.83 4.00
CA ALA A 18 -2.87 -4.73 3.40
C ALA A 18 -3.02 -3.53 2.45
N VAL A 19 -2.14 -2.52 2.53
CA VAL A 19 -2.20 -1.31 1.67
C VAL A 19 -2.25 -1.67 0.20
N GLY A 20 -1.44 -2.63 -0.27
CA GLY A 20 -1.40 -3.05 -1.67
C GLY A 20 -2.76 -3.57 -2.19
N PRO A 21 -3.30 -4.65 -1.62
CA PRO A 21 -4.62 -5.18 -1.98
C PRO A 21 -5.74 -4.14 -1.81
N LEU A 22 -5.78 -3.42 -0.69
CA LEU A 22 -6.80 -2.38 -0.46
C LEU A 22 -6.77 -1.31 -1.57
N THR A 23 -5.58 -0.86 -1.97
CA THR A 23 -5.42 0.15 -3.01
C THR A 23 -5.91 -0.33 -4.38
N THR A 24 -5.75 -1.61 -4.69
CA THR A 24 -6.21 -2.19 -5.96
C THR A 24 -7.70 -2.44 -5.93
N ASP A 25 -8.19 -3.10 -4.89
CA ASP A 25 -9.54 -3.66 -4.91
C ASP A 25 -10.62 -2.61 -4.57
N MET A 26 -10.29 -1.61 -3.73
CA MET A 26 -11.19 -0.45 -3.51
C MET A 26 -11.34 0.42 -4.77
N TYR A 27 -10.36 0.40 -5.67
CA TYR A 27 -10.36 1.18 -6.90
C TYR A 27 -11.26 0.57 -7.99
N LEU A 28 -11.38 -0.77 -8.05
CA LEU A 28 -12.08 -1.46 -9.13
C LEU A 28 -13.52 -0.98 -9.38
N PRO A 29 -14.37 -0.76 -8.37
CA PRO A 29 -15.73 -0.27 -8.59
C PRO A 29 -15.80 1.13 -9.23
N SER A 30 -14.72 1.91 -9.13
CA SER A 30 -14.66 3.29 -9.65
C SER A 30 -14.30 3.37 -11.14
N LEU A 31 -13.84 2.28 -11.76
CA LEU A 31 -13.37 2.29 -13.16
C LEU A 31 -14.38 2.87 -14.17
N PRO A 32 -15.68 2.51 -14.13
CA PRO A 32 -16.64 3.06 -15.08
C PRO A 32 -16.84 4.57 -14.93
N ASP A 33 -16.89 5.08 -13.70
CA ASP A 33 -17.05 6.51 -13.40
C ASP A 33 -15.80 7.31 -13.82
N ILE A 34 -14.61 6.75 -13.59
CA ILE A 34 -13.34 7.32 -14.05
C ILE A 34 -13.29 7.43 -15.57
N ALA A 35 -13.65 6.36 -16.29
CA ALA A 35 -13.72 6.37 -17.75
C ALA A 35 -14.62 7.49 -18.26
N GLN A 36 -15.82 7.61 -17.68
CA GLN A 36 -16.79 8.62 -18.08
C GLN A 36 -16.30 10.05 -17.76
N ARG A 37 -15.80 10.29 -16.55
CA ARG A 37 -15.42 11.63 -16.08
C ARG A 37 -14.14 12.14 -16.69
N LEU A 38 -13.20 11.26 -17.03
CA LEU A 38 -11.94 11.64 -17.68
C LEU A 38 -12.00 11.49 -19.20
N GLY A 39 -13.15 11.11 -19.78
CA GLY A 39 -13.30 10.92 -21.22
C GLY A 39 -12.38 9.83 -21.78
N ALA A 40 -12.10 8.81 -20.98
CA ALA A 40 -11.14 7.78 -21.30
C ALA A 40 -11.80 6.54 -21.91
N SER A 41 -11.11 5.89 -22.84
CA SER A 41 -11.52 4.57 -23.35
C SER A 41 -11.35 3.49 -22.27
N THR A 42 -12.04 2.36 -22.43
CA THR A 42 -11.86 1.19 -21.57
C THR A 42 -10.41 0.73 -21.54
N ALA A 43 -9.71 0.74 -22.66
CA ALA A 43 -8.31 0.38 -22.75
C ALA A 43 -7.41 1.31 -21.92
N GLN A 44 -7.61 2.63 -22.00
CA GLN A 44 -6.87 3.61 -21.19
C GLN A 44 -7.15 3.44 -19.70
N THR A 45 -8.39 3.17 -19.32
CA THR A 45 -8.76 2.94 -17.93
C THR A 45 -8.11 1.66 -17.39
N GLN A 46 -8.04 0.59 -18.19
CA GLN A 46 -7.32 -0.64 -17.82
C GLN A 46 -5.81 -0.42 -17.67
N LEU A 47 -5.21 0.51 -18.43
CA LEU A 47 -3.79 0.85 -18.25
C LEU A 47 -3.48 1.39 -16.85
N THR A 48 -4.44 1.97 -16.13
CA THR A 48 -4.24 2.40 -14.74
C THR A 48 -4.01 1.22 -13.80
N ILE A 49 -4.63 0.06 -14.08
CA ILE A 49 -4.40 -1.18 -13.33
C ILE A 49 -3.05 -1.78 -13.72
N SER A 50 -2.76 -1.85 -15.03
CA SER A 50 -1.49 -2.39 -15.52
C SER A 50 -0.29 -1.60 -15.01
N SER A 51 -0.37 -0.27 -15.03
CA SER A 51 0.69 0.61 -14.50
C SER A 51 0.90 0.41 -13.00
N TYR A 52 -0.18 0.21 -12.25
CA TYR A 52 -0.11 -0.14 -10.83
C TYR A 52 0.63 -1.46 -10.64
N LEU A 53 0.25 -2.52 -11.35
CA LEU A 53 0.90 -3.84 -11.23
C LEU A 53 2.39 -3.79 -11.59
N ILE A 54 2.76 -3.04 -12.63
CA ILE A 54 4.17 -2.84 -13.01
C ILE A 54 4.92 -2.11 -11.90
N GLY A 55 4.40 -0.98 -11.41
CA GLY A 55 5.02 -0.23 -10.31
C GLY A 55 5.18 -1.08 -9.05
N PHE A 56 4.17 -1.91 -8.76
CA PHE A 56 4.20 -2.83 -7.62
C PHE A 56 5.27 -3.91 -7.76
N ALA A 57 5.39 -4.51 -8.95
CA ALA A 57 6.41 -5.53 -9.24
C ALA A 57 7.83 -4.94 -9.14
N VAL A 58 8.06 -3.76 -9.71
CA VAL A 58 9.34 -3.05 -9.62
C VAL A 58 9.71 -2.80 -8.16
N GLY A 59 8.77 -2.31 -7.35
CA GLY A 59 9.02 -2.05 -5.94
C GLY A 59 9.35 -3.31 -5.15
N GLN A 60 8.72 -4.45 -5.45
CA GLN A 60 9.06 -5.72 -4.78
C GLN A 60 10.52 -6.15 -5.02
N ILE A 61 11.09 -5.83 -6.17
CA ILE A 61 12.49 -6.14 -6.48
C ILE A 61 13.44 -5.15 -5.80
N VAL A 62 13.07 -3.87 -5.76
CA VAL A 62 13.94 -2.77 -5.33
C VAL A 62 14.05 -2.67 -3.81
N TYR A 63 12.92 -2.78 -3.08
CA TYR A 63 12.91 -2.48 -1.64
C TYR A 63 13.71 -3.45 -0.78
N GLY A 64 13.83 -4.72 -1.15
CA GLY A 64 14.67 -5.68 -0.45
C GLY A 64 16.12 -5.19 -0.34
N PRO A 65 16.87 -5.15 -1.45
CA PRO A 65 18.27 -4.74 -1.46
C PRO A 65 18.51 -3.32 -0.94
N VAL A 66 17.58 -2.38 -1.21
CA VAL A 66 17.73 -1.00 -0.73
C VAL A 66 17.62 -0.94 0.79
N SER A 67 16.68 -1.66 1.38
CA SER A 67 16.50 -1.68 2.83
C SER A 67 17.58 -2.47 3.57
N ASP A 68 18.23 -3.43 2.91
CA ASP A 68 19.40 -4.14 3.44
C ASP A 68 20.64 -3.24 3.57
N ARG A 69 20.68 -2.16 2.79
CA ARG A 69 21.80 -1.20 2.81
C ARG A 69 21.54 0.04 3.67
N HIS A 70 20.29 0.53 3.67
CA HIS A 70 19.97 1.84 4.26
C HIS A 70 19.14 1.73 5.55
N GLY A 71 18.80 0.52 5.98
CA GLY A 71 17.93 0.28 7.13
C GLY A 71 16.45 0.10 6.75
N ARG A 72 15.72 -0.65 7.58
CA ARG A 72 14.31 -0.96 7.32
C ARG A 72 13.41 0.25 7.50
N LYS A 73 13.60 0.98 8.60
CA LYS A 73 12.74 2.12 8.96
C LYS A 73 12.83 3.28 7.98
N PRO A 74 14.02 3.83 7.60
CA PRO A 74 14.08 4.96 6.69
C PRO A 74 13.54 4.63 5.30
N VAL A 75 13.78 3.40 4.81
CA VAL A 75 13.27 2.96 3.51
C VAL A 75 11.75 2.78 3.55
N LEU A 76 11.19 2.24 4.64
CA LEU A 76 9.74 2.14 4.81
C LEU A 76 9.09 3.53 4.86
N LEU A 77 9.67 4.48 5.58
CA LEU A 77 9.15 5.85 5.63
C LEU A 77 9.18 6.51 4.24
N ALA A 78 10.28 6.36 3.49
CA ALA A 78 10.37 6.87 2.13
C ALA A 78 9.29 6.23 1.22
N ALA A 79 9.05 4.92 1.35
CA ALA A 79 8.02 4.22 0.61
C ALA A 79 6.60 4.73 0.95
N VAL A 80 6.30 4.94 2.24
CA VAL A 80 5.00 5.47 2.69
C VAL A 80 4.81 6.92 2.24
N VAL A 81 5.83 7.75 2.29
CA VAL A 81 5.78 9.14 1.78
C VAL A 81 5.51 9.14 0.28
N LEU A 82 6.21 8.32 -0.50
CA LEU A 82 5.96 8.17 -1.94
C LEU A 82 4.52 7.70 -2.20
N TYR A 83 4.04 6.72 -1.44
CA TYR A 83 2.66 6.23 -1.53
C TYR A 83 1.65 7.35 -1.29
N CYS A 84 1.82 8.13 -0.23
CA CYS A 84 0.92 9.24 0.10
C CYS A 84 0.94 10.33 -0.97
N ALA A 85 2.12 10.74 -1.43
CA ALA A 85 2.27 11.75 -2.47
C ALA A 85 1.61 11.30 -3.80
N ALA A 86 1.87 10.06 -4.24
CA ALA A 86 1.27 9.52 -5.44
C ALA A 86 -0.24 9.26 -5.29
N THR A 87 -0.71 8.87 -4.10
CA THR A 87 -2.15 8.74 -3.81
C THR A 87 -2.87 10.08 -3.89
N LEU A 88 -2.25 11.15 -3.38
CA LEU A 88 -2.76 12.50 -3.54
C LEU A 88 -2.79 12.92 -5.01
N ALA A 89 -1.74 12.60 -5.78
CA ALA A 89 -1.72 12.85 -7.23
C ALA A 89 -2.84 12.09 -7.95
N CYS A 90 -3.15 10.85 -7.57
CA CYS A 90 -4.29 10.11 -8.08
C CYS A 90 -5.62 10.81 -7.76
N ALA A 91 -5.81 11.28 -6.53
CA ALA A 91 -7.03 11.98 -6.11
C ALA A 91 -7.24 13.30 -6.88
N LEU A 92 -6.17 13.98 -7.23
CA LEU A 92 -6.17 15.25 -7.95
C LEU A 92 -6.06 15.11 -9.47
N ALA A 93 -6.04 13.89 -10.00
CA ALA A 93 -5.87 13.65 -11.44
C ALA A 93 -7.01 14.29 -12.24
N THR A 94 -6.62 15.03 -13.29
CA THR A 94 -7.51 15.73 -14.22
C THR A 94 -7.53 15.08 -15.61
N SER A 95 -6.59 14.17 -15.88
CA SER A 95 -6.54 13.36 -17.10
C SER A 95 -6.23 11.90 -16.80
N ILE A 96 -6.52 11.02 -17.74
CA ILE A 96 -6.24 9.59 -17.59
C ILE A 96 -4.73 9.30 -17.58
N GLU A 97 -3.95 10.05 -18.34
CA GLU A 97 -2.49 9.92 -18.41
C GLU A 97 -1.86 10.27 -17.06
N MET A 98 -2.32 11.36 -16.43
CA MET A 98 -1.89 11.74 -15.08
C MET A 98 -2.22 10.63 -14.09
N LEU A 99 -3.42 10.03 -14.19
CA LEU A 99 -3.83 8.94 -13.31
C LEU A 99 -2.97 7.69 -13.52
N ILE A 100 -2.66 7.32 -14.78
CA ILE A 100 -1.79 6.17 -15.11
C ILE A 100 -0.42 6.32 -14.46
N ILE A 101 0.22 7.49 -14.59
CA ILE A 101 1.54 7.76 -14.02
C ILE A 101 1.49 7.76 -12.49
N ALA A 102 0.50 8.44 -11.92
CA ALA A 102 0.31 8.50 -10.48
C ALA A 102 0.06 7.12 -9.86
N ARG A 103 -0.68 6.24 -10.54
CA ARG A 103 -0.93 4.85 -10.13
C ARG A 103 0.35 4.02 -10.10
N ALA A 104 1.26 4.19 -11.06
CA ALA A 104 2.56 3.52 -11.03
C ALA A 104 3.39 3.96 -9.79
N GLY A 105 3.44 5.27 -9.51
CA GLY A 105 4.11 5.81 -8.33
C GLY A 105 3.46 5.34 -7.02
N GLN A 106 2.13 5.31 -6.97
CA GLN A 106 1.37 4.82 -5.82
C GLN A 106 1.69 3.34 -5.52
N ALA A 107 1.75 2.51 -6.54
CA ALA A 107 2.08 1.10 -6.43
C ALA A 107 3.53 0.87 -5.98
N LEU A 108 4.45 1.66 -6.56
CA LEU A 108 5.85 1.62 -6.14
C LEU A 108 5.95 1.91 -4.63
N GLY A 109 5.34 2.98 -4.13
CA GLY A 109 5.33 3.28 -2.70
C GLY A 109 4.62 2.21 -1.87
N GLY A 110 3.44 1.74 -2.30
CA GLY A 110 2.63 0.76 -1.56
C GLY A 110 3.27 -0.62 -1.42
N SER A 111 4.08 -1.04 -2.41
CA SER A 111 4.79 -2.33 -2.36
C SER A 111 5.85 -2.39 -1.24
N GLY A 112 6.38 -1.23 -0.80
CA GLY A 112 7.33 -1.15 0.30
C GLY A 112 6.76 -1.74 1.60
N GLY A 113 5.48 -1.52 1.89
CA GLY A 113 4.81 -2.08 3.07
C GLY A 113 4.90 -3.61 3.13
N ILE A 114 4.62 -4.29 2.03
CA ILE A 114 4.65 -5.76 1.96
C ILE A 114 6.07 -6.31 2.08
N VAL A 115 7.01 -5.73 1.33
CA VAL A 115 8.40 -6.22 1.31
C VAL A 115 9.06 -6.04 2.66
N LEU A 116 8.92 -4.83 3.22
CA LEU A 116 9.59 -4.47 4.47
C LEU A 116 8.93 -5.12 5.69
N ALA A 117 7.59 -5.29 5.70
CA ALA A 117 6.95 -6.04 6.78
C ALA A 117 7.48 -7.48 6.87
N ARG A 118 7.64 -8.17 5.73
CA ARG A 118 8.20 -9.52 5.70
C ARG A 118 9.68 -9.55 6.10
N ALA A 119 10.47 -8.55 5.69
CA ALA A 119 11.86 -8.42 6.08
C ALA A 119 11.99 -8.21 7.60
N ILE A 120 11.21 -7.29 8.17
CA ILE A 120 11.18 -6.99 9.61
C ILE A 120 10.80 -8.24 10.42
N VAL A 121 9.81 -9.02 9.97
CA VAL A 121 9.47 -10.27 10.66
C VAL A 121 10.64 -11.24 10.67
N ARG A 122 11.37 -11.35 9.57
CA ARG A 122 12.56 -12.22 9.50
C ARG A 122 13.75 -11.72 10.32
N ASP A 123 13.87 -10.40 10.47
CA ASP A 123 14.91 -9.79 11.30
C ASP A 123 14.63 -10.00 12.81
N LEU A 124 13.35 -9.98 13.21
CA LEU A 124 12.95 -10.02 14.62
C LEU A 124 12.60 -11.43 15.16
N TYR A 125 12.23 -12.34 14.27
CA TYR A 125 11.72 -13.66 14.66
C TYR A 125 12.35 -14.78 13.86
N SER A 126 12.51 -15.95 14.49
CA SER A 126 13.01 -17.17 13.88
C SER A 126 12.06 -18.36 14.11
N GLY A 127 12.24 -19.41 13.34
CA GLY A 127 11.52 -20.68 13.51
C GLY A 127 9.99 -20.55 13.45
N ALA A 128 9.29 -21.26 14.35
CA ALA A 128 7.83 -21.32 14.37
C ALA A 128 7.17 -19.95 14.63
N ARG A 129 7.84 -19.05 15.35
CA ARG A 129 7.31 -17.71 15.62
C ARG A 129 7.28 -16.83 14.37
N ALA A 130 8.35 -16.85 13.57
CA ALA A 130 8.37 -16.16 12.28
C ALA A 130 7.25 -16.69 11.36
N GLY A 131 7.05 -18.01 11.32
CA GLY A 131 5.95 -18.62 10.57
C GLY A 131 4.57 -18.13 11.00
N ARG A 132 4.33 -18.04 12.32
CA ARG A 132 3.06 -17.53 12.88
C ARG A 132 2.80 -16.06 12.49
N GLU A 133 3.80 -15.19 12.64
CA GLU A 133 3.67 -13.77 12.29
C GLU A 133 3.41 -13.58 10.78
N LEU A 134 4.13 -14.30 9.93
CA LEU A 134 3.91 -14.27 8.48
C LEU A 134 2.53 -14.81 8.09
N SER A 135 2.02 -15.83 8.79
CA SER A 135 0.68 -16.37 8.56
C SER A 135 -0.41 -15.38 8.95
N LEU A 136 -0.25 -14.64 10.05
CA LEU A 136 -1.19 -13.58 10.46
C LEU A 136 -1.23 -12.45 9.43
N ILE A 137 -0.06 -12.01 8.96
CA ILE A 137 0.04 -11.01 7.88
C ILE A 137 -0.65 -11.53 6.61
N GLY A 138 -0.41 -12.79 6.25
CA GLY A 138 -1.03 -13.43 5.09
C GLY A 138 -2.55 -13.53 5.22
N ALA A 139 -3.07 -13.82 6.41
CA ALA A 139 -4.52 -13.85 6.68
C ALA A 139 -5.18 -12.48 6.45
N VAL A 140 -4.55 -11.40 6.93
CA VAL A 140 -5.03 -10.04 6.69
C VAL A 140 -5.02 -9.69 5.20
N MET A 141 -3.96 -10.08 4.48
CA MET A 141 -3.89 -9.90 3.02
C MET A 141 -4.99 -10.65 2.28
N ALA A 142 -5.33 -11.87 2.73
CA ALA A 142 -6.39 -12.67 2.10
C ALA A 142 -7.80 -12.11 2.36
N LEU A 143 -8.00 -11.42 3.48
CA LEU A 143 -9.29 -10.80 3.81
C LEU A 143 -9.49 -9.45 3.12
N ALA A 144 -8.43 -8.72 2.80
CA ALA A 144 -8.53 -7.41 2.18
C ALA A 144 -9.36 -7.40 0.87
N PRO A 145 -9.18 -8.33 -0.08
CA PRO A 145 -9.97 -8.39 -1.32
C PRO A 145 -11.48 -8.63 -1.10
N VAL A 146 -11.86 -9.18 0.04
CA VAL A 146 -13.28 -9.43 0.36
C VAL A 146 -13.99 -8.12 0.73
N PHE A 147 -13.35 -7.29 1.53
CA PHE A 147 -13.95 -6.07 2.06
C PHE A 147 -13.65 -4.84 1.20
N ALA A 148 -12.50 -4.79 0.54
CA ALA A 148 -12.05 -3.63 -0.20
C ALA A 148 -13.02 -3.18 -1.31
N PRO A 149 -13.55 -4.06 -2.18
CA PRO A 149 -14.51 -3.65 -3.21
C PRO A 149 -15.82 -3.12 -2.63
N LEU A 150 -16.27 -3.66 -1.49
CA LEU A 150 -17.49 -3.20 -0.81
C LEU A 150 -17.31 -1.77 -0.30
N VAL A 151 -16.21 -1.51 0.41
CA VAL A 151 -15.86 -0.17 0.88
C VAL A 151 -15.67 0.79 -0.29
N GLY A 152 -14.93 0.37 -1.33
CA GLY A 152 -14.72 1.15 -2.53
C GLY A 152 -16.02 1.49 -3.25
N GLY A 153 -16.95 0.54 -3.36
CA GLY A 153 -18.27 0.74 -3.97
C GLY A 153 -19.12 1.75 -3.21
N VAL A 154 -19.18 1.66 -1.87
CA VAL A 154 -19.89 2.63 -1.03
C VAL A 154 -19.30 4.03 -1.15
N LEU A 155 -17.98 4.16 -1.11
CA LEU A 155 -17.28 5.44 -1.26
C LEU A 155 -17.55 6.06 -2.63
N GLN A 156 -17.42 5.26 -3.68
CA GLN A 156 -17.61 5.71 -5.06
C GLN A 156 -19.06 6.17 -5.31
N THR A 157 -20.07 5.42 -4.85
CA THR A 157 -21.48 5.77 -5.04
C THR A 157 -21.91 6.98 -4.21
N GLY A 158 -21.38 7.12 -2.98
CA GLY A 158 -21.75 8.21 -2.08
C GLY A 158 -21.00 9.53 -2.34
N PHE A 159 -19.71 9.43 -2.69
CA PHE A 159 -18.80 10.59 -2.72
C PHE A 159 -17.97 10.70 -4.01
N GLY A 160 -18.16 9.79 -4.96
CA GLY A 160 -17.42 9.74 -6.23
C GLY A 160 -16.05 9.07 -6.09
N TRP A 161 -15.44 8.74 -7.24
CA TRP A 161 -14.21 7.94 -7.32
C TRP A 161 -12.99 8.52 -6.58
N ARG A 162 -12.91 9.84 -6.46
CA ARG A 162 -11.80 10.51 -5.75
C ARG A 162 -11.79 10.21 -4.26
N SER A 163 -12.94 9.94 -3.67
CA SER A 163 -13.07 9.62 -2.24
C SER A 163 -12.29 8.35 -1.85
N VAL A 164 -12.18 7.39 -2.77
CA VAL A 164 -11.37 6.18 -2.56
C VAL A 164 -9.90 6.55 -2.32
N PHE A 165 -9.36 7.45 -3.14
CA PHE A 165 -7.97 7.89 -2.98
C PHE A 165 -7.77 8.74 -1.71
N PHE A 166 -8.71 9.60 -1.35
CA PHE A 166 -8.62 10.34 -0.09
C PHE A 166 -8.69 9.44 1.13
N THR A 167 -9.50 8.38 1.10
CA THR A 167 -9.56 7.37 2.17
C THR A 167 -8.22 6.61 2.27
N LEU A 168 -7.66 6.18 1.15
CA LEU A 168 -6.36 5.52 1.10
C LEU A 168 -5.23 6.45 1.56
N LEU A 169 -5.28 7.73 1.20
CA LEU A 169 -4.33 8.75 1.67
C LEU A 169 -4.40 8.91 3.20
N GLY A 170 -5.61 9.00 3.75
CA GLY A 170 -5.82 9.05 5.19
C GLY A 170 -5.20 7.86 5.91
N GLY A 171 -5.43 6.64 5.40
CA GLY A 171 -4.81 5.42 5.91
C GLY A 171 -3.28 5.45 5.83
N GLY A 172 -2.73 5.92 4.71
CA GLY A 172 -1.28 6.07 4.52
C GLY A 172 -0.65 7.07 5.49
N LEU A 173 -1.31 8.22 5.71
CA LEU A 173 -0.85 9.25 6.66
C LEU A 173 -0.89 8.74 8.11
N ILE A 174 -1.94 8.03 8.49
CA ILE A 174 -2.02 7.37 9.81
C ILE A 174 -0.88 6.36 9.95
N GLY A 175 -0.65 5.53 8.93
CA GLY A 175 0.48 4.60 8.91
C GLY A 175 1.83 5.30 9.09
N ALA A 176 2.07 6.39 8.36
CA ALA A 176 3.27 7.21 8.49
C ALA A 176 3.43 7.77 9.92
N ALA A 177 2.34 8.33 10.48
CA ALA A 177 2.33 8.90 11.83
C ALA A 177 2.62 7.85 12.92
N ILE A 178 2.27 6.57 12.68
CA ILE A 178 2.58 5.47 13.59
C ILE A 178 4.02 4.96 13.39
N VAL A 179 4.44 4.76 12.14
CA VAL A 179 5.78 4.24 11.81
C VAL A 179 6.88 5.19 12.28
N TRP A 180 6.70 6.51 12.05
CA TRP A 180 7.72 7.50 12.39
C TRP A 180 8.20 7.44 13.86
N PRO A 181 7.34 7.57 14.88
CA PRO A 181 7.77 7.57 16.28
C PRO A 181 7.91 6.18 16.89
N LEU A 182 7.09 5.19 16.46
CA LEU A 182 6.92 3.96 17.20
C LEU A 182 7.72 2.79 16.66
N MET A 183 8.06 2.79 15.35
CA MET A 183 8.80 1.69 14.76
C MET A 183 10.30 1.80 15.06
N PRO A 184 10.93 0.78 15.67
CA PRO A 184 12.37 0.72 15.81
C PRO A 184 13.06 0.40 14.47
N GLU A 185 14.35 0.74 14.34
CA GLU A 185 15.19 0.15 13.30
C GLU A 185 15.45 -1.32 13.66
N THR A 186 15.31 -2.20 12.69
CA THR A 186 15.43 -3.66 12.93
C THR A 186 16.61 -4.29 12.19
N LEU A 187 17.24 -3.56 11.31
CA LEU A 187 18.44 -4.04 10.63
C LEU A 187 19.58 -4.14 11.65
N ASN A 188 20.23 -5.30 11.75
CA ASN A 188 21.35 -5.56 12.68
C ASN A 188 20.99 -5.57 14.21
N GLN A 189 19.77 -5.98 14.57
CA GLN A 189 19.43 -6.30 15.96
C GLN A 189 19.62 -7.78 16.26
#